data_07d3816cd43bd3119e647b69ade28228
#
_entry.id   07d3816cd43bd3119e647b69ade28228
#
_cell.length_a   1.000
_cell.length_b   1.000
_cell.length_c   1.000
_cell.angle_alpha   90.00
_cell.angle_beta   90.00
_cell.angle_gamma   90.00
#
_symmetry.space_group_name_H-M   'P 1'
#
loop_
_entity.id
_entity.type
_entity.pdbx_description
1 polymer ?
#
loop_
_entity_poly.entity_id
_entity_poly.type
_entity_poly.pdbx_seq_one_letter_code
_entity_poly.pdbx_strand_id
1 'polypeptide(L)' 'MNHTEAILKAQIVFEQPLTDKETIDQLLHIDAQMYANTGVETSKAEMESVKRASAFIYRLIKGIDYDKGQRLIQAMGLTR' A
#
# COMPACT_ATOMS: atom_id res chain seq x y z
N MET A 1 2.62 6.47 10.95
CA MET A 1 1.71 6.75 9.80
C MET A 1 0.50 5.84 9.90
N ASN A 2 -0.69 6.42 9.95
CA ASN A 2 -1.91 5.61 9.99
C ASN A 2 -2.39 5.28 8.56
N HIS A 3 -3.45 4.47 8.46
CA HIS A 3 -3.96 4.04 7.17
C HIS A 3 -4.50 5.20 6.32
N THR A 4 -5.10 6.21 6.93
CA THR A 4 -5.61 7.37 6.21
C THR A 4 -4.48 8.19 5.60
N GLU A 5 -3.42 8.44 6.37
CA GLU A 5 -2.24 9.15 5.89
C GLU A 5 -1.54 8.37 4.78
N ALA A 6 -1.50 7.05 4.91
CA ALA A 6 -0.86 6.20 3.89
C ALA A 6 -1.58 6.33 2.54
N ILE A 7 -2.91 6.32 2.55
CA ILE A 7 -3.69 6.48 1.31
C ILE A 7 -3.44 7.85 0.68
N LEU A 8 -3.46 8.91 1.49
CA LEU A 8 -3.22 10.26 1.00
C LEU A 8 -1.82 10.41 0.40
N LYS A 9 -0.80 9.90 1.10
CA LYS A 9 0.57 9.94 0.62
C LYS A 9 0.76 9.12 -0.65
N ALA A 10 0.10 7.97 -0.73
CA ALA A 10 0.16 7.13 -1.92
C ALA A 10 -0.42 7.85 -3.14
N GLN A 11 -1.54 8.55 -2.96
CA GLN A 11 -2.15 9.32 -4.03
C GLN A 11 -1.23 10.46 -4.49
N ILE A 12 -0.60 11.16 -3.55
CA ILE A 12 0.35 12.25 -3.87
C ILE A 12 1.54 11.71 -4.65
N VAL A 13 2.11 10.60 -4.20
CA VAL A 13 3.26 9.96 -4.87
C VAL A 13 2.87 9.54 -6.29
N PHE A 14 1.70 8.95 -6.44
CA PHE A 14 1.24 8.45 -7.74
C PHE A 14 1.06 9.56 -8.77
N GLU A 15 0.75 10.78 -8.31
CA GLU A 15 0.54 11.93 -9.18
C GLU A 15 1.83 12.68 -9.52
N GLN A 16 2.96 12.35 -8.88
CA GLN A 16 4.22 13.02 -9.12
C GLN A 16 4.89 12.50 -10.40
N PRO A 17 5.70 13.35 -11.07
CA PRO A 17 6.39 12.95 -12.30
C PRO A 17 7.63 12.11 -12.01
N LEU A 18 7.44 10.97 -11.39
CA LEU A 18 8.48 10.01 -11.04
C LEU A 18 8.55 8.91 -12.10
N THR A 19 9.69 8.22 -12.17
CA THR A 19 9.76 7.01 -12.98
C THR A 19 8.89 5.93 -12.35
N ASP A 20 8.51 4.92 -13.13
CA ASP A 20 7.70 3.80 -12.63
C ASP A 20 8.38 3.13 -11.46
N LYS A 21 9.69 2.90 -11.54
CA LYS A 21 10.45 2.28 -10.47
C LYS A 21 10.44 3.13 -9.20
N GLU A 22 10.66 4.43 -9.33
CA GLU A 22 10.63 5.34 -8.18
C GLU A 22 9.26 5.39 -7.53
N THR A 23 8.21 5.43 -8.34
CA THR A 23 6.83 5.43 -7.83
C THR A 23 6.54 4.15 -7.05
N ILE A 24 6.88 2.99 -7.60
CA ILE A 24 6.68 1.70 -6.93
C ILE A 24 7.48 1.64 -5.64
N ASP A 25 8.74 2.05 -5.66
CA ASP A 25 9.60 2.03 -4.47
C ASP A 25 9.01 2.90 -3.36
N GLN A 26 8.52 4.10 -3.69
CA GLN A 26 7.92 4.98 -2.71
C GLN A 26 6.59 4.45 -2.18
N LEU A 27 5.77 3.85 -3.03
CA LEU A 27 4.51 3.22 -2.61
C LEU A 27 4.77 2.08 -1.64
N LEU A 28 5.76 1.24 -1.92
CA LEU A 28 6.13 0.14 -1.02
C LEU A 28 6.69 0.66 0.30
N HIS A 29 7.42 1.76 0.27
CA HIS A 29 7.94 2.39 1.49
C HIS A 29 6.79 2.90 2.38
N ILE A 30 5.79 3.53 1.78
CA ILE A 30 4.60 3.98 2.51
C ILE A 30 3.89 2.81 3.16
N ASP A 31 3.71 1.72 2.41
CA ASP A 31 3.09 0.49 2.92
C ASP A 31 3.85 -0.06 4.13
N ALA A 32 5.18 -0.14 4.01
CA ALA A 32 6.02 -0.62 5.11
C ALA A 32 5.93 0.27 6.35
N GLN A 33 5.92 1.59 6.17
CA GLN A 33 5.80 2.53 7.28
C GLN A 33 4.43 2.41 7.97
N MET A 34 3.38 2.18 7.21
CA MET A 34 2.05 1.98 7.76
C MET A 34 2.02 0.73 8.65
N TYR A 35 2.56 -0.38 8.17
CA TYR A 35 2.63 -1.61 8.95
C TYR A 35 3.54 -1.49 10.17
N ALA A 36 4.59 -0.69 10.09
CA ALA A 36 5.48 -0.46 11.23
C ALA A 36 4.77 0.20 12.40
N ASN A 37 3.66 0.90 12.16
CA ASN A 37 2.85 1.51 13.21
C ASN A 37 1.85 0.55 13.84
N THR A 38 1.68 -0.65 13.30
CA THR A 38 0.80 -1.65 13.91
C THR A 38 1.56 -2.42 14.99
N GLY A 39 0.85 -2.85 16.01
CA GLY A 39 1.45 -3.60 17.11
C GLY A 39 0.45 -4.56 17.70
N VAL A 40 0.85 -5.20 18.82
CA VAL A 40 0.00 -6.20 19.47
C VAL A 40 -1.32 -5.62 19.99
N GLU A 41 -1.36 -4.31 20.23
CA GLU A 41 -2.56 -3.64 20.73
C GLU A 41 -3.45 -3.10 19.60
N THR A 42 -3.04 -3.27 18.35
CA THR A 42 -3.83 -2.82 17.20
C THR A 42 -5.13 -3.62 17.15
N SER A 43 -6.26 -2.91 17.13
CA SER A 43 -7.57 -3.56 17.09
C SER A 43 -7.78 -4.28 15.75
N LYS A 44 -8.70 -5.24 15.76
CA LYS A 44 -9.08 -5.96 14.54
C LYS A 44 -9.60 -5.00 13.47
N ALA A 45 -10.40 -4.01 13.86
CA ALA A 45 -10.95 -3.02 12.94
C ALA A 45 -9.84 -2.17 12.32
N GLU A 46 -8.83 -1.78 13.10
CA GLU A 46 -7.68 -1.04 12.60
C GLU A 46 -6.86 -1.87 11.64
N MET A 47 -6.64 -3.16 11.94
CA MET A 47 -5.92 -4.06 11.04
C MET A 47 -6.65 -4.23 9.70
N GLU A 48 -7.97 -4.30 9.73
CA GLU A 48 -8.74 -4.37 8.49
C GLU A 48 -8.61 -3.09 7.67
N SER A 49 -8.60 -1.93 8.34
CA SER A 49 -8.37 -0.65 7.66
C SER A 49 -6.97 -0.57 7.06
N VAL A 50 -5.95 -1.07 7.77
CA VAL A 50 -4.58 -1.14 7.27
C VAL A 50 -4.52 -2.05 6.04
N LYS A 51 -5.17 -3.20 6.07
CA LYS A 51 -5.20 -4.12 4.93
C LYS A 51 -5.87 -3.50 3.71
N ARG A 52 -6.94 -2.74 3.91
CA ARG A 52 -7.61 -2.03 2.80
C ARG A 52 -6.70 -0.96 2.20
N ALA A 53 -5.99 -0.22 3.04
CA ALA A 53 -5.03 0.78 2.57
C ALA A 53 -3.90 0.12 1.80
N SER A 54 -3.39 -1.01 2.29
CA SER A 54 -2.36 -1.78 1.60
C SER A 54 -2.87 -2.27 0.24
N ALA A 55 -4.10 -2.77 0.19
CA ALA A 55 -4.71 -3.20 -1.07
C ALA A 55 -4.82 -2.04 -2.08
N PHE A 56 -5.18 -0.85 -1.60
CA PHE A 56 -5.23 0.34 -2.43
C PHE A 56 -3.86 0.65 -3.02
N ILE A 57 -2.82 0.62 -2.19
CA ILE A 57 -1.44 0.86 -2.63
C ILE A 57 -1.02 -0.17 -3.69
N TYR A 58 -1.32 -1.44 -3.45
CA TYR A 58 -0.96 -2.51 -4.39
C TYR A 58 -1.72 -2.42 -5.71
N ARG A 59 -2.95 -1.92 -5.70
CA ARG A 59 -3.70 -1.65 -6.93
C ARG A 59 -3.09 -0.51 -7.73
N LEU A 60 -2.55 0.51 -7.07
CA LEU A 60 -1.80 1.56 -7.75
C LEU A 60 -0.55 0.97 -8.42
N ILE A 61 0.18 0.11 -7.71
CA ILE A 61 1.35 -0.58 -8.26
C ILE A 61 0.94 -1.44 -9.45
N LYS A 62 -0.18 -2.14 -9.36
CA LYS A 62 -0.71 -2.97 -10.45
C LYS A 62 -1.00 -2.15 -11.71
N GLY A 63 -1.42 -0.90 -11.55
CA GLY A 63 -1.63 0.01 -12.67
C GLY A 63 -0.34 0.40 -13.37
N ILE A 64 0.81 0.32 -12.69
CA ILE A 64 2.13 0.64 -13.23
C ILE A 64 2.80 -0.64 -13.76
N ASP A 65 2.80 -1.69 -12.95
CA ASP A 65 3.40 -3.00 -13.25
C ASP A 65 2.40 -4.07 -12.82
N TYR A 66 1.66 -4.59 -13.78
CA TYR A 66 0.57 -5.52 -13.51
C TYR A 66 1.04 -6.75 -12.74
N ASP A 67 2.12 -7.38 -13.20
CA ASP A 67 2.61 -8.61 -12.60
C ASP A 67 3.07 -8.40 -11.16
N LYS A 68 3.78 -7.31 -10.91
CA LYS A 68 4.26 -7.00 -9.56
C LYS A 68 3.10 -6.72 -8.62
N GLY A 69 2.15 -5.90 -9.04
CA GLY A 69 0.97 -5.59 -8.22
C GLY A 69 0.13 -6.83 -7.96
N GLN A 70 -0.05 -7.67 -8.96
CA GLN A 70 -0.81 -8.92 -8.82
C GLN A 70 -0.18 -9.86 -7.80
N ARG A 71 1.15 -10.01 -7.84
CA ARG A 71 1.87 -10.84 -6.88
C ARG A 71 1.72 -10.32 -5.45
N LEU A 72 1.80 -8.99 -5.27
CA LEU A 72 1.63 -8.38 -3.96
C LEU A 72 0.22 -8.62 -3.41
N ILE A 73 -0.80 -8.45 -4.24
CA ILE A 73 -2.20 -8.69 -3.86
C ILE A 73 -2.39 -10.15 -3.46
N GLN A 74 -1.85 -11.07 -4.25
CA GLN A 74 -1.95 -12.51 -3.97
C GLN A 74 -1.22 -12.88 -2.68
N ALA A 75 -0.04 -12.31 -2.46
CA ALA A 75 0.75 -12.58 -1.25
C ALA A 75 0.01 -12.18 0.02
N MET A 76 -0.86 -11.18 -0.05
CA MET A 76 -1.64 -10.75 1.10
C MET A 76 -2.98 -11.48 1.24
N GLY A 77 -3.30 -12.37 0.32
CA GLY A 77 -4.58 -13.07 0.33
C GLY A 77 -5.76 -12.17 0.01
N LEU A 78 -5.53 -11.08 -0.70
CA LEU A 78 -6.57 -10.12 -1.07
C LEU A 78 -7.27 -10.46 -2.38
N THR A 79 -6.83 -11.48 -3.08
CA THR A 79 -7.41 -11.93 -4.34
C THR A 79 -8.66 -12.75 -4.07
N ARG A 80 -9.71 -12.39 -4.74
CA ARG A 80 -10.98 -13.11 -4.66
C ARG A 80 -11.65 -13.09 -6.00
#